data_47cb64d6d50a734e3d4851712992d45b
#
_entry.id   47cb64d6d50a734e3d4851712992d45b
#
_cell.length_a   1.000
_cell.length_b   1.000
_cell.length_c   1.000
_cell.angle_alpha   90.00
_cell.angle_beta   90.00
_cell.angle_gamma   90.00
#
_symmetry.space_group_name_H-M   'P 1'
#
loop_
_entity.id
_entity.type
_entity.pdbx_description
1 polymer ?
#
loop_
_entity_poly.entity_id
_entity_poly.type
_entity_poly.pdbx_seq_one_letter_code
_entity_poly.pdbx_strand_id
1 'polypeptide(L)'
;MKTPPQTHAIDFDSAKLQRLGFGQPSSLPHRPTTVVQLRQQLGLQLQTSLEPQRILGLFFREIQRLVPLDAMHYVHQPSDLRLEFGHRGHHSVSYALSHEGEHLGELVFRRNQRFLEEELGQLESLLATLLYPMRNALLYRAATRSALRDPLTETGNRIAMDQTLQREIDMARRHSNPLSLLMLDIDHFKRVNDTHGHAVGEIGREIGRASCRKECM
;
A
#
# COMPACT_ATOMS: atom_id res chain seq x y z
N MET A 1 -13.39 -16.75 49.33
CA MET A 1 -12.49 -16.49 48.23
C MET A 1 -13.24 -16.77 46.93
N LYS A 2 -13.59 -15.72 46.15
CA LYS A 2 -14.24 -15.88 44.85
C LYS A 2 -13.14 -15.94 43.80
N THR A 3 -13.08 -17.04 43.06
CA THR A 3 -12.21 -17.20 41.87
C THR A 3 -12.59 -16.14 40.83
N PRO A 4 -11.62 -15.43 40.22
CA PRO A 4 -11.92 -14.46 39.16
C PRO A 4 -12.43 -15.20 37.92
N PRO A 5 -13.31 -14.57 37.12
CA PRO A 5 -13.81 -15.17 35.90
C PRO A 5 -12.67 -15.37 34.91
N GLN A 6 -12.53 -16.58 34.40
CA GLN A 6 -11.60 -16.90 33.32
C GLN A 6 -12.09 -16.23 32.05
N THR A 7 -11.40 -15.18 31.61
CA THR A 7 -11.64 -14.56 30.29
C THR A 7 -11.02 -15.48 29.25
N HIS A 8 -11.83 -16.23 28.53
CA HIS A 8 -11.38 -16.98 27.36
C HIS A 8 -11.16 -15.98 26.21
N ALA A 9 -9.92 -15.62 25.96
CA ALA A 9 -9.56 -14.90 24.74
C ALA A 9 -9.65 -15.88 23.56
N ILE A 10 -10.51 -15.59 22.59
CA ILE A 10 -10.56 -16.36 21.34
C ILE A 10 -9.49 -15.79 20.41
N ASP A 11 -8.46 -16.58 20.14
CA ASP A 11 -7.50 -16.28 19.10
C ASP A 11 -8.15 -16.52 17.73
N PHE A 12 -8.68 -15.43 17.16
CA PHE A 12 -9.35 -15.46 15.86
C PHE A 12 -8.40 -15.84 14.71
N ASP A 13 -7.11 -15.63 14.85
CA ASP A 13 -6.14 -15.99 13.81
C ASP A 13 -5.92 -17.49 13.75
N SER A 14 -5.76 -18.15 14.89
CA SER A 14 -5.66 -19.61 14.95
C SER A 14 -6.95 -20.30 14.56
N ALA A 15 -8.11 -19.78 14.98
CA ALA A 15 -9.41 -20.33 14.61
C ALA A 15 -9.71 -20.16 13.11
N LYS A 16 -9.30 -19.03 12.51
CA LYS A 16 -9.43 -18.76 11.08
C LYS A 16 -8.52 -19.66 10.25
N LEU A 17 -7.28 -19.87 10.69
CA LEU A 17 -6.32 -20.75 10.04
C LEU A 17 -6.77 -22.22 10.07
N GLN A 18 -7.32 -22.69 11.19
CA GLN A 18 -7.88 -24.05 11.30
C GLN A 18 -9.10 -24.28 10.39
N ARG A 19 -10.03 -23.31 10.32
CA ARG A 19 -11.21 -23.38 9.43
C ARG A 19 -10.83 -23.32 7.94
N LEU A 20 -9.73 -22.66 7.60
CA LEU A 20 -9.21 -22.57 6.24
C LEU A 20 -8.28 -23.73 5.85
N GLY A 21 -8.11 -24.73 6.73
CA GLY A 21 -7.27 -25.92 6.45
C GLY A 21 -5.77 -25.66 6.48
N PHE A 22 -5.31 -24.53 7.00
CA PHE A 22 -3.88 -24.20 7.10
C PHE A 22 -3.16 -24.84 8.29
N GLY A 23 -3.88 -25.63 9.10
CA GLY A 23 -3.33 -26.22 10.34
C GLY A 23 -2.61 -27.55 10.20
N GLN A 24 -2.45 -28.10 9.00
CA GLN A 24 -1.68 -29.34 8.77
C GLN A 24 -0.65 -29.17 7.64
N PRO A 25 0.63 -29.48 7.88
CA PRO A 25 1.68 -29.34 6.86
C PRO A 25 1.67 -30.42 5.76
N SER A 26 0.62 -31.20 5.61
CA SER A 26 0.56 -32.37 4.71
C SER A 26 -0.43 -32.26 3.53
N SER A 27 -1.11 -31.14 3.32
CA SER A 27 -1.82 -30.92 2.07
C SER A 27 -1.13 -29.82 1.28
N LEU A 28 -0.41 -30.19 0.22
CA LEU A 28 -0.04 -29.26 -0.84
C LEU A 28 -1.30 -28.45 -1.20
N PRO A 29 -1.22 -27.11 -1.25
CA PRO A 29 -2.38 -26.30 -1.62
C PRO A 29 -2.92 -26.85 -2.95
N HIS A 30 -4.18 -27.24 -2.96
CA HIS A 30 -4.85 -27.68 -4.19
C HIS A 30 -4.66 -26.57 -5.21
N ARG A 31 -3.90 -26.85 -6.27
CA ARG A 31 -3.76 -25.90 -7.38
C ARG A 31 -5.15 -25.70 -7.97
N PRO A 32 -5.66 -24.46 -7.99
CA PRO A 32 -6.96 -24.22 -8.61
C PRO A 32 -6.87 -24.69 -10.08
N THR A 33 -7.74 -25.60 -10.45
CA THR A 33 -7.82 -26.12 -11.81
C THR A 33 -8.79 -25.34 -12.68
N THR A 34 -9.59 -24.45 -12.08
CA THR A 34 -10.60 -23.67 -12.75
C THR A 34 -10.57 -22.19 -12.33
N VAL A 35 -11.02 -21.30 -13.23
CA VAL A 35 -11.20 -19.86 -12.94
C VAL A 35 -12.04 -19.62 -11.70
N VAL A 36 -13.11 -20.42 -11.50
CA VAL A 36 -14.02 -20.30 -10.37
C VAL A 36 -13.31 -20.54 -9.04
N GLN A 37 -12.52 -21.62 -8.97
CA GLN A 37 -11.75 -21.94 -7.77
C GLN A 37 -10.71 -20.87 -7.45
N LEU A 38 -9.97 -20.41 -8.48
CA LEU A 38 -9.00 -19.34 -8.32
C LEU A 38 -9.65 -18.04 -7.86
N ARG A 39 -10.81 -17.68 -8.43
CA ARG A 39 -11.57 -16.50 -8.03
C ARG A 39 -11.99 -16.53 -6.56
N GLN A 40 -12.48 -17.67 -6.07
CA GLN A 40 -12.83 -17.85 -4.67
C GLN A 40 -11.61 -17.73 -3.76
N GLN A 41 -10.50 -18.36 -4.14
CA GLN A 41 -9.25 -18.28 -3.40
C GLN A 41 -8.71 -16.85 -3.33
N LEU A 42 -8.66 -16.14 -4.46
CA LEU A 42 -8.24 -14.74 -4.52
C LEU A 42 -9.15 -13.84 -3.69
N GLY A 43 -10.49 -14.04 -3.76
CA GLY A 43 -11.44 -13.28 -2.97
C GLY A 43 -11.18 -13.34 -1.47
N LEU A 44 -10.66 -14.44 -0.95
CA LEU A 44 -10.28 -14.57 0.45
C LEU A 44 -8.88 -14.02 0.74
N GLN A 45 -7.92 -14.31 -0.12
CA GLN A 45 -6.52 -13.98 0.10
C GLN A 45 -6.21 -12.49 -0.07
N LEU A 46 -6.80 -11.83 -1.08
CA LEU A 46 -6.53 -10.43 -1.37
C LEU A 46 -7.04 -9.48 -0.28
N GLN A 47 -7.99 -9.92 0.55
CA GLN A 47 -8.51 -9.13 1.68
C GLN A 47 -7.59 -9.16 2.93
N THR A 48 -6.54 -9.98 2.92
CA THR A 48 -5.67 -10.15 4.10
C THR A 48 -4.64 -9.02 4.24
N SER A 49 -4.55 -8.11 3.28
CA SER A 49 -3.60 -6.99 3.30
C SER A 49 -4.25 -5.69 2.86
N LEU A 50 -3.74 -4.58 3.40
CA LEU A 50 -4.05 -3.21 2.96
C LEU A 50 -2.85 -2.58 2.21
N GLU A 51 -1.85 -3.38 1.86
CA GLU A 51 -0.67 -2.93 1.13
C GLU A 51 -0.80 -3.28 -0.36
N PRO A 52 -0.91 -2.29 -1.27
CA PRO A 52 -1.11 -2.53 -2.71
C PRO A 52 -0.08 -3.46 -3.33
N GLN A 53 1.19 -3.34 -2.92
CA GLN A 53 2.27 -4.19 -3.43
C GLN A 53 2.07 -5.66 -3.08
N ARG A 54 1.61 -5.96 -1.87
CA ARG A 54 1.30 -7.34 -1.43
C ARG A 54 0.08 -7.90 -2.14
N ILE A 55 -0.98 -7.11 -2.26
CA ILE A 55 -2.22 -7.49 -2.96
C ILE A 55 -1.91 -7.85 -4.41
N LEU A 56 -1.24 -6.96 -5.14
CA LEU A 56 -0.90 -7.15 -6.53
C LEU A 56 0.15 -8.24 -6.75
N GLY A 57 1.15 -8.36 -5.86
CA GLY A 57 2.13 -9.44 -5.92
C GLY A 57 1.51 -10.83 -5.71
N LEU A 58 0.53 -10.94 -4.80
CA LEU A 58 -0.24 -12.16 -4.61
C LEU A 58 -1.09 -12.46 -5.84
N PHE A 59 -1.82 -11.47 -6.33
CA PHE A 59 -2.63 -11.60 -7.54
C PHE A 59 -1.80 -12.06 -8.74
N PHE A 60 -0.69 -11.38 -9.02
CA PHE A 60 0.21 -11.73 -10.14
C PHE A 60 0.72 -13.16 -10.05
N ARG A 61 1.11 -13.63 -8.87
CA ARG A 61 1.59 -14.99 -8.66
C ARG A 61 0.50 -16.04 -8.88
N GLU A 62 -0.70 -15.77 -8.41
CA GLU A 62 -1.79 -16.74 -8.48
C GLU A 62 -2.40 -16.86 -9.88
N ILE A 63 -2.53 -15.74 -10.61
CA ILE A 63 -3.11 -15.77 -11.98
C ILE A 63 -2.23 -16.50 -12.97
N GLN A 64 -0.91 -16.56 -12.77
CA GLN A 64 0.03 -17.32 -13.61
C GLN A 64 -0.27 -18.83 -13.65
N ARG A 65 -1.11 -19.32 -12.75
CA ARG A 65 -1.56 -20.73 -12.78
C ARG A 65 -2.56 -21.02 -13.89
N LEU A 66 -3.23 -19.99 -14.40
CA LEU A 66 -4.21 -20.10 -15.48
C LEU A 66 -3.71 -19.42 -16.75
N VAL A 67 -3.20 -18.20 -16.62
CA VAL A 67 -2.71 -17.40 -17.75
C VAL A 67 -1.23 -17.12 -17.52
N PRO A 68 -0.33 -17.71 -18.33
CA PRO A 68 1.09 -17.43 -18.26
C PRO A 68 1.37 -15.95 -18.56
N LEU A 69 2.04 -15.25 -17.65
CA LEU A 69 2.40 -13.84 -17.77
C LEU A 69 3.88 -13.65 -17.46
N ASP A 70 4.56 -12.79 -18.23
CA ASP A 70 5.97 -12.45 -17.98
C ASP A 70 6.08 -11.22 -17.08
N ALA A 71 5.13 -10.28 -17.18
CA ALA A 71 5.13 -9.07 -16.34
C ALA A 71 3.71 -8.53 -16.09
N MET A 72 3.60 -7.78 -15.01
CA MET A 72 2.45 -6.95 -14.67
C MET A 72 2.93 -5.60 -14.16
N HIS A 73 2.34 -4.52 -14.69
CA HIS A 73 2.58 -3.15 -14.25
C HIS A 73 1.28 -2.56 -13.72
N TYR A 74 1.37 -1.81 -12.65
CA TYR A 74 0.24 -1.09 -12.08
C TYR A 74 0.61 0.37 -11.86
N VAL A 75 -0.29 1.26 -12.26
CA VAL A 75 -0.13 2.71 -12.07
C VAL A 75 -1.42 3.30 -11.51
N HIS A 76 -1.28 4.08 -10.43
CA HIS A 76 -2.34 4.90 -9.88
C HIS A 76 -1.81 6.32 -9.69
N GLN A 77 -2.10 7.20 -10.66
CA GLN A 77 -1.57 8.56 -10.72
C GLN A 77 -1.90 9.40 -9.48
N PRO A 78 -3.14 9.42 -8.94
CA PRO A 78 -3.49 10.29 -7.80
C PRO A 78 -2.65 10.01 -6.54
N SER A 79 -2.17 8.78 -6.32
CA SER A 79 -1.31 8.44 -5.19
C SER A 79 0.17 8.31 -5.55
N ASP A 80 0.55 8.62 -6.79
CA ASP A 80 1.89 8.41 -7.35
C ASP A 80 2.43 7.00 -7.05
N LEU A 81 1.57 6.00 -7.29
CA LEU A 81 1.90 4.61 -7.03
C LEU A 81 2.18 3.90 -8.35
N ARG A 82 3.40 3.38 -8.48
CA ARG A 82 3.84 2.56 -9.61
C ARG A 82 4.43 1.28 -9.07
N LEU A 83 3.93 0.14 -9.54
CA LEU A 83 4.38 -1.17 -9.12
C LEU A 83 4.64 -2.02 -10.35
N GLU A 84 5.75 -2.75 -10.33
CA GLU A 84 6.19 -3.60 -11.42
C GLU A 84 6.51 -5.00 -10.88
N PHE A 85 6.05 -6.02 -11.61
CA PHE A 85 6.25 -7.42 -11.28
C PHE A 85 6.70 -8.16 -12.55
N GLY A 86 7.69 -9.06 -12.40
CA GLY A 86 8.18 -9.89 -13.50
C GLY A 86 9.13 -9.16 -14.44
N HIS A 87 9.22 -9.65 -15.68
CA HIS A 87 10.17 -9.18 -16.68
C HIS A 87 9.45 -8.67 -17.94
N ARG A 88 10.21 -8.15 -18.91
CA ARG A 88 9.64 -7.57 -20.13
C ARG A 88 8.98 -8.64 -21.02
N GLY A 89 7.84 -8.29 -21.68
CA GLY A 89 7.16 -9.07 -22.69
C GLY A 89 6.80 -8.21 -23.90
N HIS A 90 6.65 -8.83 -25.07
CA HIS A 90 6.39 -8.14 -26.37
C HIS A 90 4.92 -7.82 -26.62
N HIS A 91 4.01 -8.65 -26.11
CA HIS A 91 2.57 -8.43 -26.23
C HIS A 91 2.03 -7.90 -24.92
N SER A 92 1.14 -6.91 -24.99
CA SER A 92 0.54 -6.30 -23.81
C SER A 92 -0.96 -6.15 -23.95
N VAL A 93 -1.66 -6.23 -22.83
CA VAL A 93 -3.06 -5.87 -22.65
C VAL A 93 -3.20 -4.99 -21.42
N SER A 94 -4.01 -3.95 -21.50
CA SER A 94 -4.24 -3.00 -20.42
C SER A 94 -5.69 -2.99 -19.97
N TYR A 95 -5.91 -2.81 -18.67
CA TYR A 95 -7.21 -2.74 -18.03
C TYR A 95 -7.24 -1.56 -17.07
N ALA A 96 -8.21 -0.67 -17.27
CA ALA A 96 -8.51 0.37 -16.30
C ALA A 96 -9.41 -0.21 -15.20
N LEU A 97 -8.95 -0.13 -13.95
CA LEU A 97 -9.75 -0.51 -12.80
C LEU A 97 -10.56 0.70 -12.33
N SER A 98 -11.87 0.56 -12.30
CA SER A 98 -12.78 1.58 -11.77
C SER A 98 -13.93 0.93 -11.01
N HIS A 99 -14.41 1.60 -9.96
CA HIS A 99 -15.55 1.15 -9.16
C HIS A 99 -16.36 2.35 -8.70
N GLU A 100 -17.67 2.36 -8.99
CA GLU A 100 -18.60 3.44 -8.63
C GLU A 100 -18.11 4.85 -9.06
N GLY A 101 -17.47 4.95 -10.23
CA GLY A 101 -16.91 6.20 -10.74
C GLY A 101 -15.54 6.57 -10.17
N GLU A 102 -15.03 5.84 -9.18
CA GLU A 102 -13.68 6.02 -8.63
C GLU A 102 -12.65 5.26 -9.48
N HIS A 103 -11.61 5.96 -9.94
CA HIS A 103 -10.51 5.34 -10.67
C HIS A 103 -9.53 4.70 -9.70
N LEU A 104 -9.36 3.38 -9.81
CA LEU A 104 -8.50 2.58 -8.93
C LEU A 104 -7.14 2.26 -9.54
N GLY A 105 -6.84 2.77 -10.74
CA GLY A 105 -5.56 2.58 -11.42
C GLY A 105 -5.68 1.79 -12.71
N GLU A 106 -4.53 1.63 -13.35
CA GLU A 106 -4.37 0.90 -14.61
C GLU A 106 -3.44 -0.29 -14.41
N LEU A 107 -3.84 -1.46 -14.92
CA LEU A 107 -3.04 -2.67 -14.96
C LEU A 107 -2.65 -2.98 -16.40
N VAL A 108 -1.37 -3.26 -16.62
CA VAL A 108 -0.83 -3.70 -17.89
C VAL A 108 -0.17 -5.06 -17.71
N PHE A 109 -0.71 -6.08 -18.35
CA PHE A 109 -0.10 -7.40 -18.41
C PHE A 109 0.75 -7.53 -19.66
N ARG A 110 1.89 -8.21 -19.54
CA ARG A 110 2.81 -8.44 -20.66
C ARG A 110 3.28 -9.88 -20.69
N ARG A 111 3.46 -10.40 -21.92
CA ARG A 111 4.09 -11.68 -22.17
C ARG A 111 4.68 -11.76 -23.59
N ASN A 112 5.45 -12.81 -23.86
CA ASN A 112 6.08 -13.01 -25.17
C ASN A 112 5.19 -13.66 -26.21
N GLN A 113 4.08 -14.27 -25.81
CA GLN A 113 3.09 -14.90 -26.70
C GLN A 113 1.85 -14.01 -26.83
N ARG A 114 1.09 -14.16 -27.91
CA ARG A 114 -0.19 -13.46 -28.08
C ARG A 114 -1.20 -13.98 -27.07
N PHE A 115 -2.01 -13.08 -26.53
CA PHE A 115 -3.14 -13.44 -25.69
C PHE A 115 -4.25 -14.07 -26.53
N LEU A 116 -4.80 -15.18 -26.05
CA LEU A 116 -5.96 -15.80 -26.61
C LEU A 116 -7.23 -15.16 -26.03
N GLU A 117 -8.33 -15.18 -26.80
CA GLU A 117 -9.62 -14.62 -26.36
C GLU A 117 -10.12 -15.24 -25.04
N GLU A 118 -9.97 -16.55 -24.89
CA GLU A 118 -10.33 -17.29 -23.69
C GLU A 118 -9.51 -16.82 -22.47
N GLU A 119 -8.20 -16.57 -22.65
CA GLU A 119 -7.32 -16.09 -21.58
C GLU A 119 -7.67 -14.66 -21.16
N LEU A 120 -8.07 -13.80 -22.12
CA LEU A 120 -8.55 -12.46 -21.81
C LEU A 120 -9.82 -12.50 -20.97
N GLY A 121 -10.78 -13.35 -21.32
CA GLY A 121 -11.99 -13.55 -20.52
C GLY A 121 -11.69 -14.10 -19.12
N GLN A 122 -10.70 -14.97 -18.98
CA GLN A 122 -10.23 -15.44 -17.68
C GLN A 122 -9.62 -14.32 -16.85
N LEU A 123 -8.74 -13.49 -17.43
CA LEU A 123 -8.15 -12.32 -16.77
C LEU A 123 -9.23 -11.34 -16.29
N GLU A 124 -10.18 -11.00 -17.14
CA GLU A 124 -11.29 -10.08 -16.82
C GLU A 124 -12.12 -10.58 -15.65
N SER A 125 -12.45 -11.88 -15.65
CA SER A 125 -13.19 -12.51 -14.54
C SER A 125 -12.43 -12.44 -13.22
N LEU A 126 -11.09 -12.51 -13.24
CA LEU A 126 -10.24 -12.45 -12.04
C LEU A 126 -9.99 -11.01 -11.59
N LEU A 127 -9.92 -10.04 -12.50
CA LEU A 127 -9.73 -8.62 -12.18
C LEU A 127 -10.81 -8.07 -11.26
N ALA A 128 -12.04 -8.58 -11.36
CA ALA A 128 -13.12 -8.20 -10.46
C ALA A 128 -12.78 -8.45 -8.98
N THR A 129 -11.92 -9.43 -8.66
CA THR A 129 -11.49 -9.72 -7.28
C THR A 129 -10.55 -8.67 -6.70
N LEU A 130 -9.93 -7.84 -7.54
CA LEU A 130 -9.02 -6.76 -7.11
C LEU A 130 -9.76 -5.49 -6.68
N LEU A 131 -10.98 -5.25 -7.18
CA LEU A 131 -11.65 -3.96 -7.03
C LEU A 131 -11.73 -3.50 -5.57
N TYR A 132 -12.35 -4.28 -4.70
CA TYR A 132 -12.50 -3.92 -3.28
C TYR A 132 -11.17 -3.94 -2.49
N PRO A 133 -10.31 -4.96 -2.62
CA PRO A 133 -9.01 -4.95 -1.94
C PRO A 133 -8.16 -3.73 -2.34
N MET A 134 -8.10 -3.37 -3.62
CA MET A 134 -7.34 -2.23 -4.09
C MET A 134 -7.96 -0.91 -3.62
N ARG A 135 -9.30 -0.75 -3.72
CA ARG A 135 -10.00 0.41 -3.19
C ARG A 135 -9.68 0.64 -1.70
N ASN A 136 -9.83 -0.42 -0.90
CA ASN A 136 -9.55 -0.34 0.54
C ASN A 136 -8.08 0.01 0.83
N ALA A 137 -7.15 -0.57 0.07
CA ALA A 137 -5.72 -0.28 0.21
C ALA A 137 -5.38 1.17 -0.17
N LEU A 138 -5.97 1.70 -1.24
CA LEU A 138 -5.79 3.08 -1.67
C LEU A 138 -6.38 4.07 -0.67
N LEU A 139 -7.59 3.82 -0.15
CA LEU A 139 -8.22 4.63 0.89
C LEU A 139 -7.40 4.62 2.19
N TYR A 140 -6.93 3.45 2.62
CA TYR A 140 -6.07 3.33 3.80
C TYR A 140 -4.76 4.13 3.61
N ARG A 141 -4.14 4.01 2.44
CA ARG A 141 -2.93 4.78 2.10
C ARG A 141 -3.18 6.29 2.11
N ALA A 142 -4.30 6.75 1.56
CA ALA A 142 -4.67 8.16 1.58
C ALA A 142 -4.90 8.67 3.01
N ALA A 143 -5.66 7.93 3.82
CA ALA A 143 -5.91 8.26 5.22
C ALA A 143 -4.61 8.30 6.04
N THR A 144 -3.72 7.33 5.87
CA THR A 144 -2.42 7.29 6.56
C THR A 144 -1.54 8.48 6.13
N ARG A 145 -1.51 8.82 4.84
CA ARG A 145 -0.77 10.00 4.36
C ARG A 145 -1.30 11.28 4.99
N SER A 146 -2.62 11.45 5.05
CA SER A 146 -3.25 12.60 5.68
C SER A 146 -2.95 12.68 7.19
N ALA A 147 -3.00 11.54 7.88
CA ALA A 147 -2.71 11.48 9.33
C ALA A 147 -1.24 11.76 9.68
N LEU A 148 -0.31 11.62 8.74
CA LEU A 148 1.13 11.83 8.93
C LEU A 148 1.62 13.21 8.44
N ARG A 149 0.74 14.04 7.90
CA ARG A 149 1.09 15.38 7.40
C ARG A 149 0.48 16.47 8.25
N ASP A 150 1.19 17.56 8.36
CA ASP A 150 0.66 18.82 8.86
C ASP A 150 -0.22 19.46 7.78
N PRO A 151 -1.48 19.81 8.07
CA PRO A 151 -2.42 20.29 7.05
C PRO A 151 -2.05 21.65 6.47
N LEU A 152 -1.29 22.46 7.21
CA LEU A 152 -0.88 23.79 6.78
C LEU A 152 0.37 23.73 5.88
N THR A 153 1.38 23.02 6.34
CA THR A 153 2.69 23.02 5.67
C THR A 153 2.90 21.82 4.76
N GLU A 154 2.00 20.82 4.78
CA GLU A 154 2.13 19.53 4.09
C GLU A 154 3.43 18.75 4.41
N THR A 155 4.22 19.22 5.37
CA THR A 155 5.39 18.49 5.87
C THR A 155 4.95 17.32 6.74
N GLY A 156 5.88 16.44 7.07
CA GLY A 156 5.62 15.41 8.07
C GLY A 156 5.29 16.06 9.42
N ASN A 157 4.20 15.61 10.05
CA ASN A 157 3.87 16.04 11.40
C ASN A 157 4.80 15.36 12.43
N ARG A 158 4.61 15.64 13.72
CA ARG A 158 5.42 15.08 14.81
C ARG A 158 5.45 13.54 14.77
N ILE A 159 4.33 12.90 14.49
CA ILE A 159 4.25 11.42 14.41
C ILE A 159 5.12 10.89 13.26
N ALA A 160 5.03 11.52 12.10
CA ALA A 160 5.86 11.16 10.95
C ALA A 160 7.36 11.38 11.22
N MET A 161 7.70 12.46 11.92
CA MET A 161 9.07 12.75 12.33
C MET A 161 9.62 11.64 13.26
N ASP A 162 8.88 11.29 14.32
CA ASP A 162 9.30 10.27 15.28
C ASP A 162 9.50 8.91 14.61
N GLN A 163 8.58 8.51 13.73
CA GLN A 163 8.68 7.25 12.97
C GLN A 163 9.87 7.24 12.02
N THR A 164 10.11 8.35 11.32
CA THR A 164 11.22 8.47 10.38
C THR A 164 12.55 8.45 11.13
N LEU A 165 12.67 9.22 12.19
CA LEU A 165 13.88 9.30 13.01
C LEU A 165 14.24 7.92 13.59
N GLN A 166 13.26 7.20 14.14
CA GLN A 166 13.51 5.86 14.68
C GLN A 166 14.03 4.90 13.59
N ARG A 167 13.41 4.92 12.39
CA ARG A 167 13.86 4.11 11.27
C ARG A 167 15.27 4.44 10.82
N GLU A 168 15.61 5.73 10.71
CA GLU A 168 16.95 6.17 10.28
C GLU A 168 18.02 5.83 11.34
N ILE A 169 17.69 5.92 12.64
CA ILE A 169 18.57 5.47 13.73
C ILE A 169 18.84 3.96 13.61
N ASP A 170 17.80 3.16 13.37
CA ASP A 170 17.94 1.71 13.24
C ASP A 170 18.74 1.32 11.98
N MET A 171 18.58 2.06 10.89
CA MET A 171 19.38 1.89 9.68
C MET A 171 20.84 2.27 9.90
N ALA A 172 21.10 3.43 10.51
CA ALA A 172 22.43 3.90 10.82
C ALA A 172 23.20 2.90 11.71
N ARG A 173 22.52 2.34 12.72
CA ARG A 173 23.10 1.30 13.60
C ARG A 173 23.43 0.03 12.84
N ARG A 174 22.54 -0.45 11.97
CA ARG A 174 22.75 -1.70 11.20
C ARG A 174 23.88 -1.59 10.19
N HIS A 175 24.03 -0.43 9.57
CA HIS A 175 25.03 -0.21 8.51
C HIS A 175 26.27 0.54 8.98
N SER A 176 26.35 0.89 10.29
CA SER A 176 27.44 1.71 10.87
C SER A 176 27.64 3.04 10.12
N ASN A 177 26.55 3.61 9.59
CA ASN A 177 26.57 4.89 8.90
C ASN A 177 26.36 6.03 9.89
N PRO A 178 27.05 7.20 9.72
CA PRO A 178 26.79 8.38 10.52
C PRO A 178 25.38 8.91 10.22
N LEU A 179 24.67 9.38 11.27
CA LEU A 179 23.39 10.08 11.18
C LEU A 179 23.55 11.46 11.80
N SER A 180 23.11 12.49 11.09
CA SER A 180 23.06 13.85 11.58
C SER A 180 21.63 14.36 11.61
N LEU A 181 21.25 15.09 12.64
CA LEU A 181 19.95 15.72 12.79
C LEU A 181 20.13 17.22 12.80
N LEU A 182 19.39 17.92 11.92
CA LEU A 182 19.32 19.38 11.91
C LEU A 182 17.94 19.80 12.43
N MET A 183 17.94 20.66 13.44
CA MET A 183 16.72 21.26 13.99
C MET A 183 16.71 22.76 13.65
N LEU A 184 15.63 23.20 13.01
CA LEU A 184 15.43 24.59 12.62
C LEU A 184 14.18 25.14 13.30
N ASP A 185 14.26 26.39 13.80
CA ASP A 185 13.13 27.12 14.38
C ASP A 185 13.09 28.54 13.82
N ILE A 186 11.89 29.13 13.79
CA ILE A 186 11.70 30.50 13.32
C ILE A 186 11.86 31.46 14.50
N ASP A 187 12.88 32.31 14.41
CA ASP A 187 13.15 33.32 15.44
C ASP A 187 11.95 34.25 15.62
N HIS A 188 11.61 34.49 16.90
CA HIS A 188 10.55 35.39 17.30
C HIS A 188 9.15 35.11 16.69
N PHE A 189 8.85 33.87 16.31
CA PHE A 189 7.59 33.49 15.68
C PHE A 189 6.36 33.93 16.47
N LYS A 190 6.41 33.82 17.80
CA LYS A 190 5.34 34.31 18.67
C LYS A 190 5.10 35.81 18.49
N ARG A 191 6.16 36.63 18.42
CA ARG A 191 6.06 38.09 18.23
C ARG A 191 5.43 38.43 16.87
N VAL A 192 5.74 37.68 15.84
CA VAL A 192 5.12 37.83 14.50
C VAL A 192 3.60 37.58 14.59
N ASN A 193 3.18 36.52 15.25
CA ASN A 193 1.77 36.22 15.45
C ASN A 193 1.07 37.30 16.31
N ASP A 194 1.69 37.73 17.39
CA ASP A 194 1.12 38.75 18.30
C ASP A 194 0.98 40.13 17.62
N THR A 195 1.89 40.45 16.69
CA THR A 195 1.91 41.78 16.00
C THR A 195 1.04 41.79 14.74
N HIS A 196 1.05 40.71 13.96
CA HIS A 196 0.45 40.66 12.63
C HIS A 196 -0.72 39.68 12.50
N GLY A 197 -1.05 38.96 13.59
CA GLY A 197 -2.09 37.94 13.62
C GLY A 197 -1.63 36.58 13.10
N HIS A 198 -2.42 35.55 13.44
CA HIS A 198 -2.10 34.16 13.10
C HIS A 198 -2.02 33.88 11.58
N ALA A 199 -2.81 34.55 10.77
CA ALA A 199 -2.79 34.39 9.31
C ALA A 199 -1.42 34.74 8.69
N VAL A 200 -0.75 35.79 9.18
CA VAL A 200 0.60 36.17 8.72
C VAL A 200 1.65 35.18 9.21
N GLY A 201 1.50 34.65 10.42
CA GLY A 201 2.38 33.61 10.94
C GLY A 201 2.26 32.30 10.16
N GLU A 202 1.06 31.95 9.67
CA GLU A 202 0.85 30.79 8.81
C GLU A 202 1.57 30.92 7.46
N ILE A 203 1.46 32.08 6.81
CA ILE A 203 2.21 32.40 5.59
C ILE A 203 3.73 32.34 5.85
N GLY A 204 4.19 32.84 6.98
CA GLY A 204 5.61 32.79 7.38
C GLY A 204 6.13 31.36 7.51
N ARG A 205 5.34 30.43 8.05
CA ARG A 205 5.67 28.99 8.12
C ARG A 205 5.75 28.34 6.74
N GLU A 206 4.83 28.66 5.83
CA GLU A 206 4.88 28.15 4.46
C GLU A 206 6.12 28.64 3.70
N ILE A 207 6.46 29.92 3.81
CA ILE A 207 7.68 30.48 3.19
C ILE A 207 8.94 29.83 3.76
N GLY A 208 9.03 29.65 5.09
CA GLY A 208 10.14 29.00 5.74
C GLY A 208 10.34 27.56 5.24
N ARG A 209 9.24 26.79 5.09
CA ARG A 209 9.27 25.45 4.48
C ARG A 209 9.79 25.48 3.05
N ALA A 210 9.31 26.41 2.22
CA ALA A 210 9.70 26.51 0.82
C ALA A 210 11.19 26.84 0.65
N SER A 211 11.75 27.68 1.53
CA SER A 211 13.18 28.02 1.56
C SER A 211 14.04 26.81 1.97
N CYS A 212 13.70 26.13 3.06
CA CYS A 212 14.44 24.92 3.48
C CYS A 212 14.44 23.83 2.40
N ARG A 213 13.35 23.65 1.66
CA ARG A 213 13.27 22.63 0.59
C ARG A 213 14.19 22.96 -0.60
N LYS A 214 14.43 24.24 -0.89
CA LYS A 214 15.31 24.66 -2.00
C LYS A 214 16.79 24.49 -1.69
N GLU A 215 17.17 24.62 -0.43
CA GLU A 215 18.57 24.56 0.00
C GLU A 215 19.06 23.12 0.31
N CYS A 216 18.14 22.16 0.45
CA CYS A 216 18.47 20.76 0.72
C CYS A 216 18.49 19.85 -0.54
N MET A 217 18.35 20.39 -1.74
CA MET A 217 18.55 19.69 -3.01
C MET A 217 19.86 20.11 -3.66
#